data_b117e24eb62d79a7ecbf9d94ba32b054
#
_entry.id   b117e24eb62d79a7ecbf9d94ba32b054
#
_cell.length_a   1.000
_cell.length_b   1.000
_cell.length_c   1.000
_cell.angle_alpha   90.00
_cell.angle_beta   90.00
_cell.angle_gamma   90.00
#
_symmetry.space_group_name_H-M   'P 1'
#
loop_
_entity.id
_entity.type
_entity.pdbx_description
1 polymer ?
#
loop_
_entity_poly.entity_id
_entity_poly.type
_entity_poly.pdbx_seq_one_letter_code
_entity_poly.pdbx_strand_id
1 'polypeptide(L)'
;MEEGFQKIKKDLSQELLGYVKQSSPRFFERLVVDLLLVMGYGGSRKDAGQAVGQSGDGGIDGIIKEDKLGLDVIYLQAKRWENVVGSKEIRNFVGSLVGQKADKGVFITTSGFTKDALEYVKTITHKVILIDGDMLTQLMIENNIGVSKVISYDIKKIDSDYFAEE
;
A
#
# COMPACT_ATOMS: atom_id res chain seq x y z
N MET A 1 -27.51 7.02 3.28
CA MET A 1 -26.81 5.75 3.61
C MET A 1 -25.38 5.74 3.08
N GLU A 2 -25.20 6.00 1.81
CA GLU A 2 -23.85 6.06 1.16
C GLU A 2 -22.95 7.13 1.79
N GLU A 3 -23.45 8.36 1.98
CA GLU A 3 -22.68 9.45 2.61
C GLU A 3 -22.23 9.13 4.03
N GLY A 4 -23.12 8.49 4.82
CA GLY A 4 -22.77 8.04 6.17
C GLY A 4 -21.66 6.96 6.18
N PHE A 5 -21.74 6.01 5.26
CA PHE A 5 -20.73 4.98 5.10
C PHE A 5 -19.38 5.56 4.67
N GLN A 6 -19.35 6.49 3.72
CA GLN A 6 -18.14 7.15 3.26
C GLN A 6 -17.50 7.98 4.37
N LYS A 7 -18.31 8.65 5.20
CA LYS A 7 -17.81 9.38 6.37
C LYS A 7 -17.13 8.45 7.38
N ILE A 8 -17.77 7.34 7.73
CA ILE A 8 -17.22 6.35 8.67
C ILE A 8 -15.89 5.80 8.13
N LYS A 9 -15.83 5.47 6.84
CA LYS A 9 -14.61 4.98 6.19
C LYS A 9 -13.49 6.02 6.23
N LYS A 10 -13.80 7.28 5.98
CA LYS A 10 -12.83 8.39 6.03
C LYS A 10 -12.30 8.61 7.44
N ASP A 11 -13.17 8.65 8.43
CA ASP A 11 -12.78 8.85 9.83
C ASP A 11 -11.89 7.69 10.32
N LEU A 12 -12.25 6.45 9.99
CA LEU A 12 -11.44 5.27 10.28
C LEU A 12 -10.07 5.34 9.61
N SER A 13 -10.01 5.76 8.35
CA SER A 13 -8.75 5.91 7.61
C SER A 13 -7.83 6.92 8.27
N GLN A 14 -8.34 8.07 8.71
CA GLN A 14 -7.56 9.09 9.38
C GLN A 14 -7.05 8.62 10.75
N GLU A 15 -7.89 7.95 11.52
CA GLU A 15 -7.49 7.38 12.81
C GLU A 15 -6.42 6.30 12.63
N LEU A 16 -6.61 5.39 11.67
CA LEU A 16 -5.65 4.34 11.34
C LEU A 16 -4.30 4.93 10.92
N LEU A 17 -4.29 5.99 10.10
CA LEU A 17 -3.05 6.67 9.70
C LEU A 17 -2.32 7.25 10.92
N GLY A 18 -3.05 7.78 11.89
CA GLY A 18 -2.47 8.24 13.16
C GLY A 18 -1.73 7.13 13.90
N TYR A 19 -2.32 5.94 13.99
CA TYR A 19 -1.66 4.76 14.59
C TYR A 19 -0.41 4.34 13.81
N VAL A 20 -0.48 4.31 12.49
CA VAL A 20 0.67 3.97 11.64
C VAL A 20 1.82 4.96 11.83
N LYS A 21 1.53 6.26 11.86
CA LYS A 21 2.55 7.31 12.08
C LYS A 21 3.22 7.22 13.44
N GLN A 22 2.51 6.77 14.47
CA GLN A 22 3.02 6.63 15.83
C GLN A 22 3.69 5.27 16.08
N SER A 23 3.58 4.32 15.16
CA SER A 23 4.15 3.01 15.30
C SER A 23 5.69 3.05 15.29
N SER A 24 6.33 2.02 15.84
CA SER A 24 7.79 1.89 15.75
C SER A 24 8.22 1.62 14.29
N PRO A 25 9.45 1.95 13.90
CA PRO A 25 9.98 1.62 12.58
C PRO A 25 9.84 0.14 12.24
N ARG A 26 10.18 -0.74 13.17
CA ARG A 26 10.07 -2.18 13.00
C ARG A 26 8.63 -2.66 12.79
N PHE A 27 7.68 -2.03 13.49
CA PHE A 27 6.27 -2.33 13.30
C PHE A 27 5.80 -1.91 11.92
N PHE A 28 6.18 -0.71 11.47
CA PHE A 28 5.85 -0.21 10.15
C PHE A 28 6.38 -1.11 9.03
N GLU A 29 7.62 -1.57 9.14
CA GLU A 29 8.20 -2.53 8.20
C GLU A 29 7.36 -3.81 8.13
N ARG A 30 7.01 -4.39 9.28
CA ARG A 30 6.18 -5.59 9.35
C ARG A 30 4.80 -5.36 8.74
N LEU A 31 4.17 -4.22 9.03
CA LEU A 31 2.87 -3.85 8.49
C LEU A 31 2.88 -3.80 6.96
N VAL A 32 3.88 -3.17 6.37
CA VAL A 32 4.01 -3.08 4.91
C VAL A 32 4.20 -4.47 4.30
N VAL A 33 5.04 -5.31 4.88
CA VAL A 33 5.21 -6.70 4.42
C VAL A 33 3.92 -7.49 4.54
N ASP A 34 3.22 -7.40 5.67
CA ASP A 34 1.94 -8.08 5.90
C ASP A 34 0.89 -7.66 4.86
N LEU A 35 0.79 -6.36 4.59
CA LEU A 35 -0.12 -5.83 3.59
C LEU A 35 0.17 -6.39 2.20
N LEU A 36 1.41 -6.35 1.77
CA LEU A 36 1.80 -6.85 0.45
C LEU A 36 1.56 -8.36 0.31
N LEU A 37 1.83 -9.14 1.35
CA LEU A 37 1.56 -10.58 1.36
C LEU A 37 0.07 -10.89 1.23
N VAL A 38 -0.79 -10.17 1.96
CA VAL A 38 -2.25 -10.34 1.87
C VAL A 38 -2.76 -9.95 0.48
N MET A 39 -2.14 -8.95 -0.15
CA MET A 39 -2.43 -8.55 -1.52
C MET A 39 -1.90 -9.54 -2.58
N GLY A 40 -1.12 -10.54 -2.18
CA GLY A 40 -0.61 -11.60 -3.05
C GLY A 40 0.82 -11.39 -3.58
N TYR A 41 1.53 -10.39 -3.07
CA TYR A 41 2.93 -10.12 -3.42
C TYR A 41 3.90 -10.77 -2.42
N GLY A 42 5.16 -10.92 -2.83
CA GLY A 42 6.24 -11.34 -1.94
C GLY A 42 6.43 -12.85 -1.77
N GLY A 43 5.60 -13.68 -2.37
CA GLY A 43 5.66 -15.14 -2.27
C GLY A 43 5.24 -15.62 -0.88
N SER A 44 6.19 -15.91 0.01
CA SER A 44 5.94 -16.27 1.41
C SER A 44 6.39 -15.15 2.35
N ARG A 45 5.91 -15.18 3.60
CA ARG A 45 6.39 -14.26 4.65
C ARG A 45 7.91 -14.34 4.84
N LYS A 46 8.47 -15.54 4.74
CA LYS A 46 9.91 -15.77 4.86
C LYS A 46 10.65 -15.12 3.69
N ASP A 47 10.18 -15.32 2.47
CA ASP A 47 10.78 -14.72 1.26
C ASP A 47 10.72 -13.20 1.31
N ALA A 48 9.55 -12.64 1.63
CA ALA A 48 9.37 -11.20 1.76
C ALA A 48 10.23 -10.60 2.87
N GLY A 49 10.32 -11.26 4.03
CA GLY A 49 11.14 -10.80 5.15
C GLY A 49 12.64 -10.87 4.90
N GLN A 50 13.11 -11.76 4.01
CA GLN A 50 14.53 -11.87 3.63
C GLN A 50 14.91 -10.91 2.49
N ALA A 51 13.98 -10.63 1.58
CA ALA A 51 14.21 -9.80 0.42
C ALA A 51 14.26 -8.30 0.75
N VAL A 52 13.65 -7.91 1.86
CA VAL A 52 13.49 -6.50 2.26
C VAL A 52 14.47 -6.17 3.38
N GLY A 53 15.47 -5.34 3.06
CA GLY A 53 16.43 -4.82 4.03
C GLY A 53 15.86 -3.64 4.83
N GLN A 54 16.41 -3.43 6.03
CA GLN A 54 16.10 -2.26 6.84
C GLN A 54 16.85 -1.04 6.30
N SER A 55 16.15 0.06 6.05
CA SER A 55 16.81 1.35 5.89
C SER A 55 17.06 1.99 7.27
N GLY A 56 18.20 2.66 7.45
CA GLY A 56 18.60 3.22 8.75
C GLY A 56 17.67 4.31 9.30
N ASP A 57 16.66 4.75 8.53
CA ASP A 57 15.68 5.79 8.87
C ASP A 57 14.27 5.25 9.17
N GLY A 58 14.15 3.97 9.45
CA GLY A 58 12.89 3.33 9.83
C GLY A 58 11.96 3.06 8.66
N GLY A 59 12.51 2.81 7.49
CA GLY A 59 11.80 2.42 6.29
C GLY A 59 12.22 1.05 5.76
N ILE A 60 11.65 0.66 4.65
CA ILE A 60 11.94 -0.55 3.91
C ILE A 60 12.63 -0.18 2.60
N ASP A 61 13.64 -0.98 2.23
CA ASP A 61 14.34 -0.87 0.95
C ASP A 61 14.72 -2.28 0.49
N GLY A 62 14.14 -2.75 -0.59
CA GLY A 62 14.44 -4.10 -1.06
C GLY A 62 13.62 -4.53 -2.26
N ILE A 63 13.85 -5.77 -2.68
CA ILE A 63 13.17 -6.40 -3.82
C ILE A 63 12.21 -7.47 -3.30
N ILE A 64 10.99 -7.47 -3.81
CA ILE A 64 10.00 -8.52 -3.55
C ILE A 64 9.59 -9.21 -4.84
N LYS A 65 9.17 -10.46 -4.73
CA LYS A 65 8.58 -11.20 -5.85
C LYS A 65 7.20 -10.63 -6.18
N GLU A 66 6.91 -10.44 -7.45
CA GLU A 66 5.57 -10.07 -7.89
C GLU A 66 4.60 -11.26 -7.89
N ASP A 67 5.12 -12.42 -8.26
CA ASP A 67 4.37 -13.67 -8.36
C ASP A 67 5.01 -14.80 -7.55
N LYS A 68 4.29 -15.90 -7.38
CA LYS A 68 4.76 -17.06 -6.60
C LYS A 68 6.03 -17.72 -7.16
N LEU A 69 6.24 -17.64 -8.48
CA LEU A 69 7.41 -18.21 -9.12
C LEU A 69 8.62 -17.26 -9.09
N GLY A 70 8.38 -15.97 -8.82
CA GLY A 70 9.43 -14.96 -8.84
C GLY A 70 9.94 -14.64 -10.24
N LEU A 71 9.07 -14.74 -11.25
CA LEU A 71 9.41 -14.40 -12.63
C LEU A 71 9.64 -12.90 -12.79
N ASP A 72 8.84 -12.11 -12.09
CA ASP A 72 9.00 -10.67 -11.99
C ASP A 72 9.29 -10.24 -10.56
N VAL A 73 10.02 -9.14 -10.43
CA VAL A 73 10.36 -8.54 -9.15
C VAL A 73 9.96 -7.08 -9.10
N ILE A 74 9.62 -6.63 -7.91
CA ILE A 74 9.26 -5.24 -7.62
C ILE A 74 10.29 -4.68 -6.65
N TYR A 75 10.88 -3.53 -6.98
CA TYR A 75 11.66 -2.76 -6.01
C TYR A 75 10.71 -1.99 -5.11
N LEU A 76 10.85 -2.21 -3.81
CA LEU A 76 10.00 -1.61 -2.79
C LEU A 76 10.81 -0.63 -1.95
N GLN A 77 10.29 0.57 -1.78
CA GLN A 77 10.76 1.51 -0.78
C GLN A 77 9.57 2.03 0.03
N ALA A 78 9.69 2.01 1.35
CA ALA A 78 8.67 2.54 2.23
C ALA A 78 9.32 3.50 3.25
N LYS A 79 8.74 4.68 3.40
CA LYS A 79 9.24 5.76 4.25
C LYS A 79 8.15 6.26 5.20
N ARG A 80 8.36 6.05 6.50
CA ARG A 80 7.50 6.61 7.55
C ARG A 80 7.91 8.05 7.82
N TRP A 81 7.58 8.95 6.93
CA TRP A 81 7.92 10.36 7.00
C TRP A 81 6.69 11.22 7.27
N GLU A 82 6.91 12.36 7.94
CA GLU A 82 5.91 13.42 8.10
C GLU A 82 5.96 14.42 6.95
N ASN A 83 7.14 14.66 6.42
CA ASN A 83 7.33 15.58 5.30
C ASN A 83 6.86 14.97 3.98
N VAL A 84 6.30 15.81 3.13
CA VAL A 84 5.86 15.43 1.78
C VAL A 84 7.06 15.01 0.93
N VAL A 85 6.92 13.91 0.20
CA VAL A 85 7.96 13.35 -0.66
C VAL A 85 7.99 14.09 -1.99
N GLY A 86 9.14 14.66 -2.33
CA GLY A 86 9.34 15.44 -3.55
C GLY A 86 9.89 14.63 -4.72
N SER A 87 9.96 15.26 -5.89
CA SER A 87 10.46 14.64 -7.12
C SER A 87 11.91 14.17 -7.01
N LYS A 88 12.74 14.82 -6.22
CA LYS A 88 14.14 14.41 -5.98
C LYS A 88 14.21 13.01 -5.38
N GLU A 89 13.40 12.72 -4.36
CA GLU A 89 13.34 11.41 -3.73
C GLU A 89 12.86 10.34 -4.71
N ILE A 90 11.86 10.66 -5.53
CA ILE A 90 11.33 9.72 -6.52
C ILE A 90 12.34 9.48 -7.64
N ARG A 91 13.08 10.49 -8.07
CA ARG A 91 14.19 10.31 -9.04
C ARG A 91 15.28 9.38 -8.50
N ASN A 92 15.65 9.54 -7.24
CA ASN A 92 16.61 8.66 -6.57
C ASN A 92 16.08 7.22 -6.52
N PHE A 93 14.81 7.06 -6.19
CA PHE A 93 14.13 5.76 -6.19
C PHE A 93 14.15 5.11 -7.58
N VAL A 94 13.80 5.84 -8.62
CA VAL A 94 13.83 5.34 -10.01
C VAL A 94 15.25 4.98 -10.43
N GLY A 95 16.25 5.76 -10.04
CA GLY A 95 17.66 5.41 -10.25
C GLY A 95 18.05 4.08 -9.60
N SER A 96 17.51 3.80 -8.42
CA SER A 96 17.74 2.53 -7.72
C SER A 96 17.09 1.33 -8.42
N LEU A 97 16.00 1.50 -9.17
CA LEU A 97 15.40 0.45 -9.98
C LEU A 97 16.42 -0.17 -10.94
N VAL A 98 17.18 0.67 -11.62
CA VAL A 98 18.22 0.22 -12.57
C VAL A 98 19.28 -0.59 -11.85
N GLY A 99 19.76 -0.12 -10.70
CA GLY A 99 20.75 -0.82 -9.89
C GLY A 99 20.24 -2.16 -9.35
N GLN A 100 18.96 -2.28 -9.06
CA GLN A 100 18.31 -3.49 -8.56
C GLN A 100 17.81 -4.43 -9.68
N LYS A 101 18.01 -4.06 -10.94
CA LYS A 101 17.53 -4.80 -12.12
C LYS A 101 16.02 -5.05 -12.09
N ALA A 102 15.27 -4.09 -11.57
CA ALA A 102 13.80 -4.11 -11.49
C ALA A 102 13.21 -3.14 -12.50
N ASP A 103 12.17 -3.54 -13.21
CA ASP A 103 11.42 -2.69 -14.14
C ASP A 103 10.21 -2.02 -13.45
N LYS A 104 9.83 -2.54 -12.30
CA LYS A 104 8.67 -2.11 -11.52
C LYS A 104 9.09 -1.68 -10.14
N GLY A 105 8.46 -0.62 -9.64
CA GLY A 105 8.72 -0.11 -8.30
C GLY A 105 7.47 0.36 -7.59
N VAL A 106 7.46 0.21 -6.27
CA VAL A 106 6.42 0.74 -5.39
C VAL A 106 7.08 1.59 -4.31
N PHE A 107 6.70 2.84 -4.23
CA PHE A 107 7.12 3.75 -3.18
C PHE A 107 5.95 4.05 -2.25
N ILE A 108 6.11 3.74 -0.96
CA ILE A 108 5.08 3.92 0.07
C ILE A 108 5.56 4.98 1.06
N THR A 109 4.69 5.93 1.39
CA THR A 109 4.94 6.89 2.47
C THR A 109 3.70 7.08 3.34
N THR A 110 3.92 7.42 4.61
CA THR A 110 2.83 7.82 5.52
C THR A 110 2.38 9.26 5.33
N SER A 111 3.12 10.05 4.57
CA SER A 111 2.80 11.44 4.21
C SER A 111 2.11 11.52 2.85
N GLY A 112 2.60 12.34 1.97
CA GLY A 112 2.08 12.53 0.62
C GLY A 112 3.19 12.77 -0.38
N PHE A 113 2.83 13.03 -1.62
CA PHE A 113 3.74 13.36 -2.71
C PHE A 113 3.46 14.75 -3.23
N THR A 114 4.50 15.45 -3.65
CA THR A 114 4.35 16.72 -4.36
C THR A 114 3.75 16.47 -5.75
N LYS A 115 3.14 17.52 -6.31
CA LYS A 115 2.64 17.46 -7.69
C LYS A 115 3.74 17.08 -8.68
N ASP A 116 4.94 17.62 -8.51
CA ASP A 116 6.09 17.31 -9.37
C ASP A 116 6.50 15.84 -9.28
N ALA A 117 6.43 15.24 -8.09
CA ALA A 117 6.69 13.80 -7.92
C ALA A 117 5.66 12.95 -8.68
N LEU A 118 4.37 13.30 -8.56
CA LEU A 118 3.28 12.60 -9.26
C LEU A 118 3.37 12.74 -10.78
N GLU A 119 3.72 13.92 -11.28
CA GLU A 119 3.90 14.15 -12.71
C GLU A 119 5.14 13.43 -13.26
N TYR A 120 6.22 13.40 -12.50
CA TYR A 120 7.47 12.76 -12.92
C TYR A 120 7.27 11.28 -13.27
N VAL A 121 6.55 10.52 -12.45
CA VAL A 121 6.34 9.07 -12.69
C VAL A 121 5.52 8.78 -13.95
N LYS A 122 4.76 9.75 -14.44
CA LYS A 122 4.01 9.63 -15.70
C LYS A 122 4.91 9.78 -16.93
N THR A 123 6.09 10.35 -16.80
CA THR A 123 7.01 10.65 -17.91
C THR A 123 8.05 9.57 -18.15
N ILE A 124 8.22 8.62 -17.23
CA ILE A 124 9.24 7.58 -17.28
C ILE A 124 8.71 6.28 -17.88
N THR A 125 9.62 5.44 -18.39
CA THR A 125 9.28 4.14 -18.97
C THR A 125 9.05 3.05 -17.93
N HIS A 126 9.70 3.15 -16.77
CA HIS A 126 9.51 2.23 -15.65
C HIS A 126 8.11 2.37 -15.05
N LYS A 127 7.53 1.27 -14.64
CA LYS A 127 6.25 1.29 -13.94
C LYS A 127 6.46 1.55 -12.46
N VAL A 128 6.11 2.74 -12.01
CA VAL A 128 6.25 3.18 -10.62
C VAL A 128 4.89 3.55 -10.07
N ILE A 129 4.55 2.93 -8.95
CA ILE A 129 3.34 3.21 -8.18
C ILE A 129 3.72 3.98 -6.91
N LEU A 130 3.06 5.11 -6.67
CA LEU A 130 3.22 5.92 -5.47
C LEU A 130 2.01 5.72 -4.57
N ILE A 131 2.25 5.26 -3.34
CA ILE A 131 1.23 5.02 -2.31
C ILE A 131 1.46 6.01 -1.18
N ASP A 132 0.58 6.99 -1.05
CA ASP A 132 0.58 7.94 0.07
C ASP A 132 -0.12 7.37 1.32
N GLY A 133 -0.17 8.16 2.38
CA GLY A 133 -0.79 7.75 3.64
C GLY A 133 -2.27 7.41 3.51
N ASP A 134 -3.02 8.15 2.70
CA ASP A 134 -4.45 7.91 2.48
C ASP A 134 -4.67 6.60 1.70
N MET A 135 -3.93 6.38 0.65
CA MET A 135 -4.00 5.14 -0.13
C MET A 135 -3.53 3.93 0.68
N LEU A 136 -2.49 4.10 1.49
CA LEU A 136 -2.00 3.05 2.39
C LEU A 136 -3.11 2.58 3.34
N THR A 137 -3.79 3.50 4.00
CA THR A 137 -4.87 3.15 4.93
C THR A 137 -6.10 2.57 4.24
N GLN A 138 -6.41 3.01 3.03
CA GLN A 138 -7.47 2.39 2.22
C GLN A 138 -7.13 0.92 1.90
N LEU A 139 -5.92 0.65 1.45
CA LEU A 139 -5.45 -0.72 1.19
C LEU A 139 -5.46 -1.58 2.46
N MET A 140 -5.08 -1.00 3.60
CA MET A 140 -5.13 -1.69 4.90
C MET A 140 -6.58 -2.07 5.27
N ILE A 141 -7.52 -1.14 5.13
CA ILE A 141 -8.95 -1.38 5.44
C ILE A 141 -9.53 -2.46 4.51
N GLU A 142 -9.26 -2.37 3.22
CA GLU A 142 -9.74 -3.33 2.21
C GLU A 142 -9.20 -4.76 2.44
N ASN A 143 -7.99 -4.86 2.96
CA ASN A 143 -7.32 -6.14 3.23
C ASN A 143 -7.36 -6.56 4.71
N ASN A 144 -8.13 -5.89 5.55
CA ASN A 144 -8.27 -6.15 6.98
C ASN A 144 -6.93 -6.17 7.75
N ILE A 145 -6.01 -5.28 7.36
CA ILE A 145 -4.74 -5.07 8.06
C ILE A 145 -4.92 -3.92 9.07
N GLY A 146 -4.69 -4.21 10.36
CA GLY A 146 -4.83 -3.22 11.43
C GLY A 146 -6.26 -2.83 11.78
N VAL A 147 -7.25 -3.48 11.17
CA VAL A 147 -8.68 -3.28 11.42
C VAL A 147 -9.39 -4.62 11.58
N SER A 148 -10.51 -4.62 12.30
CA SER A 148 -11.37 -5.78 12.45
C SER A 148 -12.82 -5.41 12.16
N LYS A 149 -13.57 -6.36 11.62
CA LYS A 149 -14.98 -6.18 11.32
C LYS A 149 -15.79 -6.17 12.62
N VAL A 150 -16.54 -5.09 12.85
CA VAL A 150 -17.41 -4.96 14.03
C VAL A 150 -18.81 -5.45 13.74
N ILE A 151 -19.38 -5.05 12.58
CA ILE A 151 -20.77 -5.37 12.22
C ILE A 151 -20.92 -5.45 10.71
N SER A 152 -21.88 -6.20 10.26
CA SER A 152 -22.26 -6.33 8.84
C SER A 152 -23.78 -6.21 8.70
N TYR A 153 -24.21 -5.41 7.75
CA TYR A 153 -25.62 -5.25 7.40
C TYR A 153 -25.88 -5.78 6.01
N ASP A 154 -26.87 -6.66 5.88
CA ASP A 154 -27.33 -7.14 4.59
C ASP A 154 -28.55 -6.33 4.14
N ILE A 155 -28.43 -5.67 2.99
CA ILE A 155 -29.55 -4.97 2.36
C ILE A 155 -30.24 -5.95 1.42
N LYS A 156 -31.54 -6.16 1.65
CA LYS A 156 -32.36 -7.07 0.84
C LYS A 156 -33.27 -6.28 -0.10
N LYS A 157 -33.51 -6.82 -1.25
CA LYS A 157 -34.52 -6.34 -2.20
C LYS A 157 -35.54 -7.45 -2.46
N ILE A 158 -36.68 -7.08 -3.00
CA ILE A 158 -37.66 -8.07 -3.46
C ILE A 158 -37.06 -8.87 -4.62
N ASP A 159 -37.17 -10.19 -4.52
CA ASP A 159 -36.84 -11.12 -5.60
C ASP A 159 -38.07 -11.26 -6.48
N SER A 160 -38.08 -10.52 -7.58
CA SER A 160 -39.21 -10.55 -8.52
C SER A 160 -39.42 -11.92 -9.18
N ASP A 161 -38.33 -12.67 -9.33
CA ASP A 161 -38.38 -13.96 -10.00
C ASP A 161 -39.13 -15.02 -9.12
N TYR A 162 -39.02 -14.87 -7.80
CA TYR A 162 -39.79 -15.69 -6.84
C TYR A 162 -41.29 -15.49 -6.97
N PHE A 163 -41.74 -14.30 -7.35
CA PHE A 163 -43.18 -13.96 -7.51
C PHE A 163 -43.65 -14.04 -8.95
N ALA A 164 -42.81 -14.45 -9.91
CA ALA A 164 -43.25 -14.70 -11.28
C ALA A 164 -44.13 -15.95 -11.28
N GLU A 165 -45.43 -15.80 -11.60
CA GLU A 165 -46.35 -16.91 -11.85
C GLU A 165 -46.07 -17.46 -13.25
N GLU A 166 -46.01 -18.82 -13.39
CA GLU A 166 -45.87 -19.50 -14.69
C GLU A 166 -47.10 -19.32 -15.59
#